data_e89e4668e8cabe8b9e10806f50dc176e
#
_entry.id   e89e4668e8cabe8b9e10806f50dc176e
#
_cell.length_a   1.000
_cell.length_b   1.000
_cell.length_c   1.000
_cell.angle_alpha   90.00
_cell.angle_beta   90.00
_cell.angle_gamma   90.00
#
_symmetry.space_group_name_H-M   'P 1'
#
loop_
_entity.id
_entity.type
_entity.pdbx_description
1 polymer ?
#
loop_
_entity_poly.entity_id
_entity_poly.type
_entity_poly.pdbx_seq_one_letter_code
_entity_poly.pdbx_strand_id
1 'polypeptide(L)'
;MKGPVVLIGPGRLGQAVARLLCDAGYDLRALISRDPARAVAAARFAGCRHAATSDLSRVAEGVLILLALPDDQLGAMAAALRRRGHLRPGATLIHFSGLHPAAILLGEEGPPLRALSIHPLQTFADSVMGVRNLPGTVFSVEGSPEVIPLGEALVADLGGHSFVLSAEQKPLYHAAACVASNYMVTLADTACQIFSACGFSTDEAFSFLTPLLRGTERNLAALGPKLALTGPIARGDVRTVGKHLKAIAHLPAEVAQIYRILGIKTVELARKKGTLTAEAAEEILQLLESEGDKRGNSGGAPPIPGP
;
A
#
# COMPACT_ATOMS: atom_id res chain seq x y z
N MET A 1 28.64 11.35 14.05
CA MET A 1 27.52 11.12 14.99
C MET A 1 26.21 11.33 14.24
N LYS A 2 25.28 10.38 14.37
CA LYS A 2 23.94 10.50 13.81
C LYS A 2 23.22 11.63 14.56
N GLY A 3 22.62 12.58 13.82
CA GLY A 3 21.99 13.77 14.41
C GLY A 3 20.76 13.44 15.28
N PRO A 4 20.32 14.36 16.15
CA PRO A 4 19.14 14.19 16.97
C PRO A 4 17.86 14.11 16.12
N VAL A 5 16.99 13.17 16.46
CA VAL A 5 15.74 12.86 15.74
C VAL A 5 14.54 13.22 16.61
N VAL A 6 13.52 13.81 15.98
CA VAL A 6 12.18 13.95 16.54
C VAL A 6 11.19 13.27 15.62
N LEU A 7 10.26 12.46 16.17
CA LEU A 7 9.22 11.80 15.41
C LEU A 7 7.84 12.25 15.88
N ILE A 8 7.01 12.69 14.95
CA ILE A 8 5.61 13.08 15.19
C ILE A 8 4.70 12.04 14.55
N GLY A 9 3.74 11.52 15.32
CA GLY A 9 2.75 10.54 14.84
C GLY A 9 3.20 9.09 15.02
N PRO A 10 3.26 8.56 16.26
CA PRO A 10 3.69 7.19 16.52
C PRO A 10 2.56 6.20 16.21
N GLY A 11 2.13 6.15 14.95
CA GLY A 11 1.30 5.10 14.37
C GLY A 11 2.11 3.81 14.16
N ARG A 12 1.57 2.86 13.41
CA ARG A 12 2.22 1.56 13.14
C ARG A 12 3.61 1.73 12.51
N LEU A 13 3.67 2.51 11.43
CA LEU A 13 4.93 2.85 10.76
C LEU A 13 5.85 3.68 11.66
N GLY A 14 5.33 4.75 12.29
CA GLY A 14 6.14 5.65 13.12
C GLY A 14 6.83 4.93 14.28
N GLN A 15 6.14 3.99 14.94
CA GLN A 15 6.73 3.16 15.98
C GLN A 15 7.82 2.23 15.45
N ALA A 16 7.60 1.58 14.30
CA ALA A 16 8.59 0.69 13.70
C ALA A 16 9.85 1.47 13.28
N VAL A 17 9.70 2.63 12.65
CA VAL A 17 10.81 3.52 12.28
C VAL A 17 11.54 4.02 13.53
N ALA A 18 10.83 4.48 14.57
CA ALA A 18 11.45 4.94 15.81
C ALA A 18 12.29 3.85 16.45
N ARG A 19 11.78 2.61 16.51
CA ARG A 19 12.52 1.46 17.07
C ARG A 19 13.78 1.19 16.28
N LEU A 20 13.70 1.07 14.95
CA LEU A 20 14.87 0.77 14.12
C LEU A 20 15.91 1.89 14.15
N LEU A 21 15.49 3.16 14.22
CA LEU A 21 16.42 4.29 14.38
C LEU A 21 17.14 4.24 15.75
N CYS A 22 16.42 3.93 16.83
CA CYS A 22 17.07 3.73 18.14
C CYS A 22 18.07 2.57 18.09
N ASP A 23 17.70 1.44 17.49
CA ASP A 23 18.58 0.27 17.34
C ASP A 23 19.81 0.59 16.46
N ALA A 24 19.65 1.48 15.45
CA ALA A 24 20.73 2.00 14.63
C ALA A 24 21.58 3.09 15.30
N GLY A 25 21.29 3.46 16.55
CA GLY A 25 22.06 4.42 17.33
C GLY A 25 21.74 5.90 17.08
N TYR A 26 20.56 6.20 16.58
CA TYR A 26 20.05 7.59 16.52
C TYR A 26 19.59 8.07 17.90
N ASP A 27 19.81 9.35 18.18
CA ASP A 27 19.36 10.02 19.39
C ASP A 27 17.92 10.51 19.22
N LEU A 28 16.94 9.67 19.60
CA LEU A 28 15.53 10.02 19.54
C LEU A 28 15.17 10.94 20.71
N ARG A 29 15.17 12.27 20.48
CA ARG A 29 14.90 13.31 21.48
C ARG A 29 13.44 13.40 21.87
N ALA A 30 12.53 13.29 20.90
CA ALA A 30 11.10 13.34 21.16
C ALA A 30 10.33 12.40 20.24
N LEU A 31 9.33 11.72 20.81
CA LEU A 31 8.33 10.94 20.13
C LEU A 31 6.97 11.53 20.51
N ILE A 32 6.38 12.27 19.57
CA ILE A 32 5.28 13.19 19.83
C ILE A 32 3.94 12.59 19.40
N SER A 33 2.99 12.55 20.34
CA SER A 33 1.60 12.22 20.06
C SER A 33 0.67 13.17 20.77
N ARG A 34 -0.48 13.49 20.15
CA ARG A 34 -1.57 14.25 20.82
C ARG A 34 -2.12 13.53 22.04
N ASP A 35 -2.06 12.21 22.04
CA ASP A 35 -2.42 11.34 23.16
C ASP A 35 -1.14 10.97 23.94
N PRO A 36 -0.97 11.46 25.19
CA PRO A 36 0.20 11.18 26.02
C PRO A 36 0.40 9.67 26.29
N ALA A 37 -0.69 8.91 26.49
CA ALA A 37 -0.61 7.47 26.75
C ALA A 37 -0.03 6.74 25.55
N ARG A 38 -0.45 7.15 24.34
CA ARG A 38 0.10 6.62 23.07
C ARG A 38 1.58 7.00 22.90
N ALA A 39 1.98 8.21 23.27
CA ALA A 39 3.40 8.62 23.24
C ALA A 39 4.24 7.74 24.15
N VAL A 40 3.79 7.49 25.39
CA VAL A 40 4.48 6.64 26.37
C VAL A 40 4.58 5.18 25.86
N ALA A 41 3.49 4.62 25.36
CA ALA A 41 3.50 3.26 24.83
C ALA A 41 4.46 3.11 23.64
N ALA A 42 4.47 4.08 22.73
CA ALA A 42 5.33 4.07 21.56
C ALA A 42 6.82 4.27 21.92
N ALA A 43 7.15 5.15 22.85
CA ALA A 43 8.52 5.37 23.33
C ALA A 43 9.04 4.15 24.08
N ARG A 44 8.18 3.46 24.82
CA ARG A 44 8.52 2.18 25.46
C ARG A 44 8.81 1.10 24.40
N PHE A 45 7.99 1.01 23.36
CA PHE A 45 8.19 0.08 22.25
C PHE A 45 9.50 0.35 21.50
N ALA A 46 9.80 1.64 21.25
CA ALA A 46 11.04 2.06 20.60
C ALA A 46 12.30 1.89 21.48
N GLY A 47 12.16 1.60 22.78
CA GLY A 47 13.27 1.53 23.71
C GLY A 47 13.78 2.89 24.22
N CYS A 48 13.10 3.98 23.90
CA CYS A 48 13.49 5.35 24.18
C CYS A 48 12.47 6.07 25.10
N ARG A 49 12.26 5.54 26.31
CA ARG A 49 11.18 6.00 27.24
C ARG A 49 11.21 7.50 27.56
N HIS A 50 12.40 8.11 27.59
CA HIS A 50 12.60 9.53 27.84
C HIS A 50 12.06 10.44 26.72
N ALA A 51 11.84 9.88 25.53
CA ALA A 51 11.39 10.65 24.36
C ALA A 51 9.87 10.92 24.35
N ALA A 52 9.07 10.24 25.17
CA ALA A 52 7.61 10.38 25.15
C ALA A 52 7.14 11.79 25.53
N THR A 53 6.35 12.42 24.66
CA THR A 53 5.78 13.75 24.93
C THR A 53 4.55 14.06 24.08
N SER A 54 3.74 15.02 24.53
CA SER A 54 2.72 15.69 23.71
C SER A 54 3.08 17.13 23.36
N ASP A 55 4.22 17.61 23.83
CA ASP A 55 4.69 18.97 23.62
C ASP A 55 5.39 19.10 22.26
N LEU A 56 4.75 19.86 21.34
CA LEU A 56 5.29 20.15 20.02
C LEU A 56 6.53 21.07 20.05
N SER A 57 6.77 21.82 21.13
CA SER A 57 7.95 22.68 21.23
C SER A 57 9.27 21.88 21.21
N ARG A 58 9.21 20.60 21.63
CA ARG A 58 10.34 19.70 21.59
C ARG A 58 10.82 19.32 20.17
N VAL A 59 10.06 19.69 19.13
CA VAL A 59 10.52 19.59 17.73
C VAL A 59 11.81 20.36 17.51
N ALA A 60 12.00 21.48 18.23
CA ALA A 60 13.22 22.27 18.18
C ALA A 60 14.48 21.53 18.66
N GLU A 61 14.37 20.38 19.29
CA GLU A 61 15.52 19.56 19.70
C GLU A 61 16.06 18.72 18.53
N GLY A 62 15.28 18.51 17.44
CA GLY A 62 15.65 17.70 16.32
C GLY A 62 16.37 18.45 15.20
N VAL A 63 17.27 17.73 14.51
CA VAL A 63 17.82 18.10 13.21
C VAL A 63 17.08 17.34 12.10
N LEU A 64 16.68 16.11 12.40
CA LEU A 64 15.82 15.27 11.56
C LEU A 64 14.43 15.22 12.22
N ILE A 65 13.42 15.68 11.49
CA ILE A 65 12.04 15.76 11.99
C ILE A 65 11.17 14.88 11.11
N LEU A 66 10.78 13.73 11.64
CA LEU A 66 10.02 12.71 10.94
C LEU A 66 8.52 12.89 11.20
N LEU A 67 7.73 13.01 10.13
CA LEU A 67 6.29 13.13 10.18
C LEU A 67 5.65 11.82 9.68
N ALA A 68 5.33 10.92 10.60
CA ALA A 68 4.61 9.67 10.33
C ALA A 68 3.10 9.87 10.55
N LEU A 69 2.54 10.79 9.80
CA LEU A 69 1.15 11.26 9.87
C LEU A 69 0.36 10.82 8.62
N PRO A 70 -0.98 10.80 8.68
CA PRO A 70 -1.81 10.71 7.49
C PRO A 70 -1.50 11.82 6.49
N ASP A 71 -1.64 11.51 5.21
CA ASP A 71 -1.26 12.36 4.09
C ASP A 71 -1.89 13.76 4.16
N ASP A 72 -3.17 13.84 4.51
CA ASP A 72 -3.95 15.06 4.68
C ASP A 72 -3.46 15.98 5.81
N GLN A 73 -2.65 15.46 6.73
CA GLN A 73 -2.13 16.20 7.88
C GLN A 73 -0.69 16.72 7.69
N LEU A 74 0.04 16.27 6.68
CA LEU A 74 1.46 16.58 6.50
C LEU A 74 1.72 18.07 6.32
N GLY A 75 1.10 18.71 5.34
CA GLY A 75 1.27 20.13 5.06
C GLY A 75 0.79 21.01 6.21
N ALA A 76 -0.36 20.69 6.81
CA ALA A 76 -0.91 21.43 7.94
C ALA A 76 0.01 21.37 9.18
N MET A 77 0.60 20.20 9.46
CA MET A 77 1.56 20.04 10.56
C MET A 77 2.83 20.84 10.31
N ALA A 78 3.43 20.73 9.13
CA ALA A 78 4.63 21.48 8.77
C ALA A 78 4.40 23.00 8.89
N ALA A 79 3.26 23.51 8.39
CA ALA A 79 2.88 24.91 8.53
C ALA A 79 2.69 25.34 10.00
N ALA A 80 2.07 24.48 10.81
CA ALA A 80 1.88 24.76 12.24
C ALA A 80 3.21 24.85 12.99
N LEU A 81 4.15 23.94 12.72
CA LEU A 81 5.48 23.95 13.32
C LEU A 81 6.26 25.20 12.94
N ARG A 82 6.13 25.66 11.68
CA ARG A 82 6.77 26.86 11.17
C ARG A 82 6.20 28.12 11.87
N ARG A 83 4.87 28.29 11.87
CA ARG A 83 4.22 29.44 12.53
C ARG A 83 4.55 29.56 14.02
N ARG A 84 4.81 28.43 14.70
CA ARG A 84 5.17 28.40 16.11
C ARG A 84 6.67 28.58 16.36
N GLY A 85 7.49 28.72 15.34
CA GLY A 85 8.93 28.83 15.46
C GLY A 85 9.63 27.60 16.04
N HIS A 86 9.05 26.41 15.89
CA HIS A 86 9.63 25.18 16.42
C HIS A 86 10.66 24.54 15.50
N LEU A 87 10.90 25.09 14.31
CA LEU A 87 11.83 24.55 13.31
C LEU A 87 13.13 25.35 13.32
N ARG A 88 14.26 24.67 13.47
CA ARG A 88 15.59 25.29 13.40
C ARG A 88 16.03 25.47 11.95
N PRO A 89 16.81 26.55 11.63
CA PRO A 89 17.47 26.66 10.33
C PRO A 89 18.28 25.40 10.00
N GLY A 90 18.16 24.92 8.77
CA GLY A 90 18.88 23.73 8.31
C GLY A 90 18.30 22.39 8.78
N ALA A 91 17.22 22.37 9.56
CA ALA A 91 16.52 21.12 9.88
C ALA A 91 15.97 20.44 8.60
N THR A 92 15.93 19.11 8.61
CA THR A 92 15.35 18.31 7.54
C THR A 92 14.03 17.72 7.99
N LEU A 93 12.96 18.11 7.33
CA LEU A 93 11.63 17.51 7.49
C LEU A 93 11.52 16.26 6.60
N ILE A 94 10.98 15.19 7.15
CA ILE A 94 10.89 13.90 6.45
C ILE A 94 9.48 13.36 6.62
N HIS A 95 8.83 12.94 5.53
CA HIS A 95 7.57 12.21 5.59
C HIS A 95 7.64 10.87 4.87
N PHE A 96 6.61 10.02 5.09
CA PHE A 96 6.54 8.66 4.57
C PHE A 96 5.41 8.44 3.56
N SER A 97 4.83 9.52 3.01
CA SER A 97 3.79 9.39 1.97
C SER A 97 4.37 8.88 0.65
N GLY A 98 3.69 7.89 0.07
CA GLY A 98 4.00 7.42 -1.29
C GLY A 98 3.49 8.37 -2.38
N LEU A 99 2.50 9.21 -2.05
CA LEU A 99 1.82 10.10 -3.00
C LEU A 99 2.41 11.50 -3.03
N HIS A 100 2.57 12.14 -1.85
CA HIS A 100 2.98 13.53 -1.78
C HIS A 100 4.48 13.71 -2.00
N PRO A 101 4.90 14.79 -2.72
CA PRO A 101 6.30 15.17 -2.83
C PRO A 101 6.79 15.79 -1.51
N ALA A 102 8.11 15.75 -1.28
CA ALA A 102 8.76 16.36 -0.12
C ALA A 102 8.42 17.86 0.04
N ALA A 103 8.22 18.53 -1.09
CA ALA A 103 7.90 19.97 -1.12
C ALA A 103 6.63 20.34 -0.32
N ILE A 104 5.69 19.38 -0.07
CA ILE A 104 4.50 19.64 0.78
C ILE A 104 4.88 20.10 2.19
N LEU A 105 6.08 19.76 2.65
CA LEU A 105 6.59 20.16 3.97
C LEU A 105 7.24 21.54 3.96
N LEU A 106 7.56 22.07 2.81
CA LEU A 106 8.17 23.39 2.65
C LEU A 106 7.07 24.46 2.53
N GLY A 107 7.39 25.69 2.88
CA GLY A 107 6.54 26.85 2.72
C GLY A 107 7.37 28.02 2.27
N GLU A 108 6.73 29.11 1.86
CA GLU A 108 7.37 30.32 1.36
C GLU A 108 8.04 31.14 2.47
N GLU A 109 7.55 31.03 3.71
CA GLU A 109 8.02 31.81 4.86
C GLU A 109 8.73 30.94 5.90
N GLY A 110 9.66 31.53 6.65
CA GLY A 110 10.37 30.90 7.76
C GLY A 110 11.83 30.57 7.48
N PRO A 111 12.48 29.77 8.35
CA PRO A 111 13.88 29.43 8.20
C PRO A 111 14.09 28.53 6.98
N PRO A 112 15.30 28.57 6.39
CA PRO A 112 15.64 27.61 5.31
C PRO A 112 15.62 26.18 5.84
N LEU A 113 14.77 25.35 5.25
CA LEU A 113 14.58 23.96 5.61
C LEU A 113 14.90 23.04 4.43
N ARG A 114 15.19 21.79 4.75
CA ARG A 114 15.30 20.71 3.76
C ARG A 114 14.12 19.78 3.93
N ALA A 115 13.70 19.12 2.86
CA ALA A 115 12.60 18.17 2.90
C ALA A 115 12.94 16.89 2.13
N LEU A 116 12.47 15.75 2.66
CA LEU A 116 12.57 14.43 2.06
C LEU A 116 11.24 13.70 2.17
N SER A 117 10.92 12.94 1.14
CA SER A 117 9.94 11.87 1.18
C SER A 117 10.68 10.53 1.14
N ILE A 118 10.41 9.65 2.11
CA ILE A 118 11.01 8.31 2.22
C ILE A 118 9.88 7.31 2.41
N HIS A 119 9.39 6.71 1.32
CA HIS A 119 8.22 5.81 1.39
C HIS A 119 8.63 4.34 1.28
N PRO A 120 8.41 3.53 2.34
CA PRO A 120 8.62 2.08 2.27
C PRO A 120 7.54 1.39 1.43
N LEU A 121 7.94 0.59 0.43
CA LEU A 121 7.05 -0.31 -0.31
C LEU A 121 6.71 -1.52 0.57
N GLN A 122 5.95 -1.29 1.65
CA GLN A 122 5.61 -2.32 2.62
C GLN A 122 4.25 -2.06 3.27
N THR A 123 3.64 -3.11 3.79
CA THR A 123 2.40 -3.04 4.55
C THR A 123 2.67 -3.07 6.06
N PHE A 124 1.84 -2.35 6.83
CA PHE A 124 2.00 -2.21 8.29
C PHE A 124 0.71 -2.64 8.99
N ALA A 125 0.53 -3.95 9.17
CA ALA A 125 -0.61 -4.49 9.94
C ALA A 125 -0.51 -4.09 11.43
N ASP A 126 0.71 -4.11 12.00
CA ASP A 126 1.04 -3.63 13.33
C ASP A 126 2.52 -3.18 13.40
N SER A 127 2.92 -2.62 14.54
CA SER A 127 4.28 -2.09 14.74
C SER A 127 5.35 -3.18 14.85
N VAL A 128 5.01 -4.35 15.39
CA VAL A 128 5.95 -5.47 15.56
C VAL A 128 6.30 -6.06 14.20
N MET A 129 5.26 -6.31 13.37
CA MET A 129 5.46 -6.72 11.98
C MET A 129 6.21 -5.66 11.18
N GLY A 130 5.94 -4.37 11.43
CA GLY A 130 6.68 -3.27 10.82
C GLY A 130 8.19 -3.34 11.09
N VAL A 131 8.61 -3.58 12.34
CA VAL A 131 10.03 -3.76 12.69
C VAL A 131 10.65 -4.96 11.97
N ARG A 132 9.91 -6.06 11.81
CA ARG A 132 10.40 -7.27 11.14
C ARG A 132 10.53 -7.10 9.63
N ASN A 133 9.59 -6.36 9.03
CA ASN A 133 9.42 -6.29 7.58
C ASN A 133 10.18 -5.12 6.94
N LEU A 134 10.50 -4.04 7.68
CA LEU A 134 11.25 -2.90 7.15
C LEU A 134 12.67 -3.27 6.68
N PRO A 135 13.46 -4.07 7.42
CA PRO A 135 14.72 -4.58 6.89
C PRO A 135 14.50 -5.41 5.62
N GLY A 136 15.29 -5.13 4.57
CA GLY A 136 15.13 -5.72 3.24
C GLY A 136 14.06 -5.09 2.37
N THR A 137 13.24 -4.17 2.92
CA THR A 137 12.24 -3.43 2.12
C THR A 137 12.92 -2.43 1.17
N VAL A 138 12.28 -2.23 0.02
CA VAL A 138 12.69 -1.19 -0.93
C VAL A 138 11.93 0.11 -0.61
N PHE A 139 12.65 1.23 -0.58
CA PHE A 139 12.10 2.55 -0.30
C PHE A 139 12.25 3.47 -1.49
N SER A 140 11.23 4.25 -1.82
CA SER A 140 11.40 5.39 -2.68
C SER A 140 11.91 6.59 -1.87
N VAL A 141 12.89 7.30 -2.42
CA VAL A 141 13.44 8.56 -1.88
C VAL A 141 13.18 9.66 -2.89
N GLU A 142 12.64 10.79 -2.43
CA GLU A 142 12.37 11.97 -3.26
C GLU A 142 12.68 13.24 -2.43
N GLY A 143 13.25 14.23 -3.10
CA GLY A 143 13.65 15.52 -2.54
C GLY A 143 14.63 16.22 -3.48
N SER A 144 15.18 17.36 -3.05
CA SER A 144 16.22 18.05 -3.82
C SER A 144 17.54 17.27 -3.81
N PRO A 145 18.38 17.40 -4.87
CA PRO A 145 19.58 16.56 -5.03
C PRO A 145 20.52 16.56 -3.81
N GLU A 146 20.63 17.69 -3.11
CA GLU A 146 21.52 17.84 -1.95
C GLU A 146 21.07 17.06 -0.71
N VAL A 147 19.79 16.62 -0.64
CA VAL A 147 19.27 15.86 0.51
C VAL A 147 19.07 14.37 0.21
N ILE A 148 19.10 13.96 -1.05
CA ILE A 148 18.97 12.55 -1.43
C ILE A 148 19.97 11.64 -0.70
N PRO A 149 21.29 11.98 -0.60
CA PRO A 149 22.23 11.12 0.13
C PRO A 149 21.86 10.90 1.60
N LEU A 150 21.22 11.89 2.25
CA LEU A 150 20.70 11.73 3.62
C LEU A 150 19.54 10.71 3.66
N GLY A 151 18.63 10.77 2.68
CA GLY A 151 17.52 9.83 2.56
C GLY A 151 18.02 8.38 2.35
N GLU A 152 18.98 8.20 1.45
CA GLU A 152 19.58 6.89 1.18
C GLU A 152 20.30 6.33 2.41
N ALA A 153 21.05 7.17 3.15
CA ALA A 153 21.70 6.76 4.39
C ALA A 153 20.68 6.35 5.47
N LEU A 154 19.56 7.10 5.62
CA LEU A 154 18.50 6.74 6.55
C LEU A 154 17.84 5.41 6.18
N VAL A 155 17.59 5.15 4.91
CA VAL A 155 17.04 3.89 4.43
C VAL A 155 17.99 2.73 4.71
N ALA A 156 19.30 2.91 4.46
CA ALA A 156 20.31 1.91 4.76
C ALA A 156 20.37 1.61 6.27
N ASP A 157 20.27 2.63 7.13
CA ASP A 157 20.22 2.48 8.58
C ASP A 157 18.94 1.78 9.08
N LEU A 158 17.85 1.86 8.34
CA LEU A 158 16.62 1.07 8.57
C LEU A 158 16.75 -0.37 8.03
N GLY A 159 17.87 -0.73 7.42
CA GLY A 159 18.13 -2.05 6.84
C GLY A 159 17.48 -2.24 5.45
N GLY A 160 17.03 -1.18 4.81
CA GLY A 160 16.36 -1.22 3.51
C GLY A 160 17.27 -0.89 2.33
N HIS A 161 16.67 -0.91 1.14
CA HIS A 161 17.28 -0.49 -0.12
C HIS A 161 16.52 0.71 -0.68
N SER A 162 17.20 1.67 -1.30
CA SER A 162 16.57 2.86 -1.84
C SER A 162 16.64 2.94 -3.37
N PHE A 163 15.69 3.65 -3.94
CA PHE A 163 15.75 4.19 -5.29
C PHE A 163 15.16 5.59 -5.30
N VAL A 164 15.60 6.42 -6.24
CA VAL A 164 15.18 7.82 -6.33
C VAL A 164 14.03 7.96 -7.31
N LEU A 165 13.03 8.75 -6.92
CA LEU A 165 11.91 9.17 -7.77
C LEU A 165 11.91 10.70 -7.91
N SER A 166 11.35 11.20 -9.02
CA SER A 166 10.96 12.61 -9.09
C SER A 166 9.57 12.82 -8.46
N ALA A 167 9.26 14.07 -8.12
CA ALA A 167 7.96 14.45 -7.55
C ALA A 167 6.79 14.05 -8.48
N GLU A 168 6.97 14.22 -9.81
CA GLU A 168 5.98 13.93 -10.84
C GLU A 168 5.72 12.42 -10.99
N GLN A 169 6.69 11.57 -10.63
CA GLN A 169 6.56 10.11 -10.72
C GLN A 169 5.79 9.51 -9.53
N LYS A 170 5.73 10.22 -8.39
CA LYS A 170 5.11 9.67 -7.15
C LYS A 170 3.66 9.21 -7.31
N PRO A 171 2.75 9.94 -7.98
CA PRO A 171 1.37 9.47 -8.12
C PRO A 171 1.27 8.13 -8.88
N LEU A 172 2.03 7.98 -9.97
CA LEU A 172 2.05 6.74 -10.75
C LEU A 172 2.67 5.58 -9.95
N TYR A 173 3.78 5.84 -9.28
CA TYR A 173 4.42 4.91 -8.37
C TYR A 173 3.46 4.43 -7.26
N HIS A 174 2.76 5.36 -6.61
CA HIS A 174 1.84 5.00 -5.52
C HIS A 174 0.63 4.21 -6.04
N ALA A 175 0.11 4.56 -7.22
CA ALA A 175 -0.95 3.79 -7.87
C ALA A 175 -0.50 2.33 -8.15
N ALA A 176 0.74 2.13 -8.61
CA ALA A 176 1.30 0.80 -8.80
C ALA A 176 1.39 0.01 -7.49
N ALA A 177 1.82 0.66 -6.40
CA ALA A 177 1.85 0.06 -5.06
C ALA A 177 0.44 -0.34 -4.57
N CYS A 178 -0.57 0.51 -4.80
CA CYS A 178 -1.97 0.19 -4.48
C CYS A 178 -2.48 -1.02 -5.27
N VAL A 179 -2.17 -1.11 -6.56
CA VAL A 179 -2.54 -2.28 -7.37
C VAL A 179 -1.87 -3.55 -6.85
N ALA A 180 -0.58 -3.49 -6.52
CA ALA A 180 0.17 -4.65 -6.06
C ALA A 180 -0.21 -5.13 -4.66
N SER A 181 -0.75 -4.29 -3.82
CA SER A 181 -1.04 -4.58 -2.41
C SER A 181 -2.54 -4.48 -2.09
N ASN A 182 -3.11 -3.27 -2.11
CA ASN A 182 -4.50 -3.06 -1.68
C ASN A 182 -5.50 -3.83 -2.57
N TYR A 183 -5.30 -3.82 -3.89
CA TYR A 183 -6.21 -4.53 -4.80
C TYR A 183 -6.03 -6.04 -4.74
N MET A 184 -4.86 -6.56 -4.32
CA MET A 184 -4.72 -7.98 -4.02
C MET A 184 -5.64 -8.41 -2.86
N VAL A 185 -5.79 -7.57 -1.82
CA VAL A 185 -6.74 -7.82 -0.72
C VAL A 185 -8.19 -7.80 -1.24
N THR A 186 -8.55 -6.81 -2.07
CA THR A 186 -9.88 -6.73 -2.69
C THR A 186 -10.17 -7.94 -3.58
N LEU A 187 -9.18 -8.43 -4.35
CA LEU A 187 -9.33 -9.63 -5.16
C LEU A 187 -9.54 -10.89 -4.31
N ALA A 188 -8.84 -11.02 -3.20
CA ALA A 188 -9.04 -12.12 -2.27
C ALA A 188 -10.47 -12.08 -1.67
N ASP A 189 -10.97 -10.91 -1.30
CA ASP A 189 -12.35 -10.74 -0.83
C ASP A 189 -13.37 -11.09 -1.93
N THR A 190 -13.17 -10.62 -3.16
CA THR A 190 -14.01 -10.99 -4.31
C THR A 190 -14.03 -12.50 -4.55
N ALA A 191 -12.89 -13.16 -4.43
CA ALA A 191 -12.81 -14.62 -4.55
C ALA A 191 -13.58 -15.33 -3.43
N CYS A 192 -13.54 -14.82 -2.19
CA CYS A 192 -14.34 -15.32 -1.08
C CYS A 192 -15.84 -15.14 -1.33
N GLN A 193 -16.28 -14.01 -1.88
CA GLN A 193 -17.69 -13.79 -2.24
C GLN A 193 -18.18 -14.82 -3.26
N ILE A 194 -17.40 -15.08 -4.32
CA ILE A 194 -17.71 -16.11 -5.32
C ILE A 194 -17.78 -17.49 -4.66
N PHE A 195 -16.82 -17.81 -3.80
CA PHE A 195 -16.75 -19.10 -3.13
C PHE A 195 -17.90 -19.30 -2.14
N SER A 196 -18.32 -18.24 -1.44
CA SER A 196 -19.45 -18.27 -0.51
C SER A 196 -20.79 -18.56 -1.19
N ALA A 197 -20.92 -18.26 -2.48
CA ALA A 197 -22.07 -18.67 -3.27
C ALA A 197 -22.19 -20.21 -3.44
N CYS A 198 -21.16 -20.95 -3.07
CA CYS A 198 -21.19 -22.42 -2.98
C CYS A 198 -21.70 -22.92 -1.61
N GLY A 199 -22.16 -22.01 -0.70
CA GLY A 199 -22.74 -22.36 0.60
C GLY A 199 -21.77 -22.34 1.79
N PHE A 200 -20.57 -21.79 1.62
CA PHE A 200 -19.58 -21.65 2.69
C PHE A 200 -19.60 -20.23 3.29
N SER A 201 -19.22 -20.10 4.56
CA SER A 201 -18.97 -18.78 5.16
C SER A 201 -17.74 -18.11 4.56
N THR A 202 -17.63 -16.80 4.69
CA THR A 202 -16.45 -16.04 4.19
C THR A 202 -15.15 -16.51 4.85
N ASP A 203 -15.17 -16.84 6.13
CA ASP A 203 -14.00 -17.32 6.88
C ASP A 203 -13.54 -18.71 6.38
N GLU A 204 -14.49 -19.61 6.14
CA GLU A 204 -14.19 -20.92 5.53
C GLU A 204 -13.64 -20.77 4.12
N ALA A 205 -14.27 -19.93 3.29
CA ALA A 205 -13.82 -19.63 1.94
C ALA A 205 -12.37 -19.10 1.94
N PHE A 206 -12.07 -18.14 2.81
CA PHE A 206 -10.70 -17.61 2.93
C PHE A 206 -9.70 -18.67 3.40
N SER A 207 -10.08 -19.49 4.37
CA SER A 207 -9.25 -20.61 4.85
C SER A 207 -8.90 -21.57 3.72
N PHE A 208 -9.87 -21.94 2.88
CA PHE A 208 -9.67 -22.86 1.74
C PHE A 208 -8.83 -22.23 0.63
N LEU A 209 -8.97 -20.91 0.39
CA LEU A 209 -8.21 -20.19 -0.63
C LEU A 209 -6.77 -19.85 -0.19
N THR A 210 -6.48 -19.79 1.11
CA THR A 210 -5.17 -19.42 1.63
C THR A 210 -4.00 -20.22 1.04
N PRO A 211 -4.04 -21.56 0.89
CA PRO A 211 -2.95 -22.30 0.28
C PRO A 211 -2.73 -21.93 -1.19
N LEU A 212 -3.80 -21.65 -1.94
CA LEU A 212 -3.74 -21.21 -3.34
C LEU A 212 -3.09 -19.83 -3.45
N LEU A 213 -3.48 -18.86 -2.60
CA LEU A 213 -2.89 -17.51 -2.56
C LEU A 213 -1.40 -17.57 -2.28
N ARG A 214 -0.97 -18.35 -1.28
CA ARG A 214 0.44 -18.56 -0.96
C ARG A 214 1.22 -19.22 -2.10
N GLY A 215 0.60 -20.17 -2.82
CA GLY A 215 1.20 -20.81 -3.99
C GLY A 215 1.40 -19.80 -5.14
N THR A 216 0.42 -18.95 -5.37
CA THR A 216 0.48 -17.90 -6.39
C THR A 216 1.56 -16.89 -6.07
N GLU A 217 1.64 -16.41 -4.81
CA GLU A 217 2.68 -15.48 -4.36
C GLU A 217 4.09 -16.06 -4.58
N ARG A 218 4.33 -17.31 -4.16
CA ARG A 218 5.62 -17.98 -4.38
C ARG A 218 5.98 -18.08 -5.86
N ASN A 219 5.00 -18.42 -6.71
CA ASN A 219 5.24 -18.50 -8.15
C ASN A 219 5.55 -17.13 -8.76
N LEU A 220 4.85 -16.07 -8.33
CA LEU A 220 5.14 -14.71 -8.76
C LEU A 220 6.55 -14.28 -8.35
N ALA A 221 6.97 -14.55 -7.13
CA ALA A 221 8.30 -14.21 -6.63
C ALA A 221 9.42 -14.97 -7.38
N ALA A 222 9.20 -16.25 -7.70
CA ALA A 222 10.21 -17.09 -8.35
C ALA A 222 10.30 -16.89 -9.87
N LEU A 223 9.17 -16.66 -10.55
CA LEU A 223 9.06 -16.73 -12.00
C LEU A 223 8.71 -15.39 -12.66
N GLY A 224 8.27 -14.42 -11.90
CA GLY A 224 7.68 -13.16 -12.38
C GLY A 224 6.28 -13.36 -13.01
N PRO A 225 5.53 -12.28 -13.25
CA PRO A 225 4.11 -12.34 -13.65
C PRO A 225 3.86 -13.16 -14.93
N LYS A 226 4.74 -13.03 -15.93
CA LYS A 226 4.58 -13.67 -17.23
C LYS A 226 4.61 -15.19 -17.12
N LEU A 227 5.60 -15.75 -16.42
CA LEU A 227 5.78 -17.20 -16.34
C LEU A 227 4.92 -17.85 -15.25
N ALA A 228 4.59 -17.11 -14.20
CA ALA A 228 3.72 -17.56 -13.13
C ALA A 228 2.25 -17.76 -13.56
N LEU A 229 1.83 -17.14 -14.68
CA LEU A 229 0.45 -17.25 -15.15
C LEU A 229 0.08 -18.68 -15.49
N THR A 230 -1.02 -19.17 -14.90
CA THR A 230 -1.65 -20.48 -15.17
C THR A 230 -3.16 -20.30 -15.36
N GLY A 231 -3.90 -21.39 -15.45
CA GLY A 231 -5.37 -21.36 -15.50
C GLY A 231 -5.97 -21.49 -16.91
N PRO A 232 -7.32 -21.43 -17.02
CA PRO A 232 -8.03 -21.73 -18.25
C PRO A 232 -7.71 -20.74 -19.38
N ILE A 233 -7.61 -19.44 -19.11
CA ILE A 233 -7.27 -18.43 -20.12
C ILE A 233 -5.86 -18.68 -20.67
N ALA A 234 -4.89 -18.99 -19.82
CA ALA A 234 -3.53 -19.25 -20.25
C ALA A 234 -3.42 -20.51 -21.17
N ARG A 235 -4.37 -21.44 -21.06
CA ARG A 235 -4.46 -22.66 -21.89
C ARG A 235 -5.42 -22.55 -23.08
N GLY A 236 -6.08 -21.40 -23.26
CA GLY A 236 -7.10 -21.21 -24.31
C GLY A 236 -8.40 -21.99 -24.08
N ASP A 237 -8.76 -22.31 -22.83
CA ASP A 237 -9.97 -23.06 -22.52
C ASP A 237 -11.21 -22.16 -22.53
N VAL A 238 -11.69 -21.82 -23.73
CA VAL A 238 -12.88 -21.00 -24.00
C VAL A 238 -14.10 -21.53 -23.26
N ARG A 239 -14.29 -22.88 -23.27
CA ARG A 239 -15.46 -23.53 -22.65
C ARG A 239 -15.52 -23.30 -21.15
N THR A 240 -14.40 -23.39 -20.46
CA THR A 240 -14.32 -23.16 -19.01
C THR A 240 -14.60 -21.69 -18.69
N VAL A 241 -14.06 -20.74 -19.46
CA VAL A 241 -14.35 -19.31 -19.29
C VAL A 241 -15.84 -19.03 -19.44
N GLY A 242 -16.47 -19.58 -20.48
CA GLY A 242 -17.92 -19.43 -20.69
C GLY A 242 -18.76 -20.03 -19.54
N LYS A 243 -18.36 -21.15 -18.96
CA LYS A 243 -19.01 -21.70 -17.75
C LYS A 243 -18.87 -20.81 -16.53
N HIS A 244 -17.69 -20.24 -16.32
CA HIS A 244 -17.47 -19.30 -15.21
C HIS A 244 -18.39 -18.08 -15.35
N LEU A 245 -18.46 -17.45 -16.52
CA LEU A 245 -19.31 -16.30 -16.75
C LEU A 245 -20.80 -16.59 -16.50
N LYS A 246 -21.27 -17.76 -16.90
CA LYS A 246 -22.65 -18.21 -16.59
C LYS A 246 -22.85 -18.42 -15.09
N ALA A 247 -21.88 -19.01 -14.41
CA ALA A 247 -21.97 -19.28 -12.98
C ALA A 247 -21.99 -18.01 -12.12
N ILE A 248 -21.24 -16.96 -12.51
CA ILE A 248 -21.19 -15.70 -11.75
C ILE A 248 -22.26 -14.71 -12.17
N ALA A 249 -23.08 -14.98 -13.20
CA ALA A 249 -24.05 -14.03 -13.75
C ALA A 249 -25.15 -13.61 -12.77
N HIS A 250 -25.42 -14.42 -11.74
CA HIS A 250 -26.41 -14.14 -10.69
C HIS A 250 -25.81 -13.51 -9.44
N LEU A 251 -24.50 -13.32 -9.40
CA LEU A 251 -23.82 -12.59 -8.33
C LEU A 251 -23.90 -11.08 -8.54
N PRO A 252 -23.52 -10.24 -7.56
CA PRO A 252 -23.46 -8.80 -7.74
C PRO A 252 -22.71 -8.40 -9.02
N ALA A 253 -23.21 -7.40 -9.74
CA ALA A 253 -22.70 -7.02 -11.05
C ALA A 253 -21.19 -6.68 -11.03
N GLU A 254 -20.72 -6.12 -9.93
CA GLU A 254 -19.32 -5.76 -9.71
C GLU A 254 -18.38 -6.99 -9.75
N VAL A 255 -18.83 -8.13 -9.25
CA VAL A 255 -18.07 -9.40 -9.28
C VAL A 255 -17.84 -9.84 -10.74
N ALA A 256 -18.91 -9.80 -11.55
CA ALA A 256 -18.81 -10.15 -12.97
C ALA A 256 -17.93 -9.15 -13.74
N GLN A 257 -18.00 -7.85 -13.42
CA GLN A 257 -17.17 -6.81 -14.04
C GLN A 257 -15.69 -7.03 -13.71
N ILE A 258 -15.34 -7.28 -12.44
CA ILE A 258 -13.96 -7.59 -12.01
C ILE A 258 -13.45 -8.82 -12.77
N TYR A 259 -14.22 -9.89 -12.82
CA TYR A 259 -13.84 -11.11 -13.53
C TYR A 259 -13.54 -10.82 -15.02
N ARG A 260 -14.39 -10.07 -15.71
CA ARG A 260 -14.23 -9.71 -17.12
C ARG A 260 -13.00 -8.85 -17.36
N ILE A 261 -12.82 -7.76 -16.61
CA ILE A 261 -11.68 -6.83 -16.77
C ILE A 261 -10.37 -7.57 -16.54
N LEU A 262 -10.28 -8.36 -15.48
CA LEU A 262 -9.09 -9.16 -15.19
C LEU A 262 -8.88 -10.25 -16.22
N GLY A 263 -9.96 -10.87 -16.72
CA GLY A 263 -9.92 -11.84 -17.80
C GLY A 263 -9.29 -11.28 -19.08
N ILE A 264 -9.71 -10.09 -19.51
CA ILE A 264 -9.15 -9.36 -20.66
C ILE A 264 -7.63 -9.12 -20.45
N LYS A 265 -7.24 -8.62 -19.29
CA LYS A 265 -5.82 -8.41 -18.96
C LYS A 265 -5.04 -9.71 -18.88
N THR A 266 -5.67 -10.81 -18.48
CA THR A 266 -5.08 -12.16 -18.48
C THR A 266 -4.84 -12.68 -19.88
N VAL A 267 -5.73 -12.41 -20.84
CA VAL A 267 -5.52 -12.72 -22.27
C VAL A 267 -4.27 -12.00 -22.80
N GLU A 268 -4.12 -10.71 -22.53
CA GLU A 268 -2.93 -9.94 -22.92
C GLU A 268 -1.63 -10.58 -22.38
N LEU A 269 -1.66 -10.97 -21.09
CA LEU A 269 -0.52 -11.61 -20.44
C LEU A 269 -0.22 -13.01 -21.00
N ALA A 270 -1.26 -13.81 -21.30
CA ALA A 270 -1.13 -15.13 -21.89
C ALA A 270 -0.56 -15.06 -23.32
N ARG A 271 -0.97 -14.06 -24.12
CA ARG A 271 -0.36 -13.78 -25.43
C ARG A 271 1.13 -13.47 -25.29
N LYS A 272 1.53 -12.61 -24.34
CA LYS A 272 2.95 -12.32 -24.06
C LYS A 272 3.73 -13.55 -23.58
N LYS A 273 3.06 -14.48 -22.89
CA LYS A 273 3.66 -15.76 -22.49
C LYS A 273 3.87 -16.70 -23.68
N GLY A 274 3.05 -16.59 -24.74
CA GLY A 274 3.11 -17.44 -25.93
C GLY A 274 2.40 -18.80 -25.78
N THR A 275 1.50 -18.92 -24.79
CA THR A 275 0.74 -20.17 -24.54
C THR A 275 -0.68 -20.15 -25.13
N LEU A 276 -1.14 -19.00 -25.63
CA LEU A 276 -2.49 -18.78 -26.12
C LEU A 276 -2.47 -18.53 -27.64
N THR A 277 -3.24 -19.32 -28.41
CA THR A 277 -3.38 -19.10 -29.85
C THR A 277 -4.20 -17.85 -30.14
N ALA A 278 -4.07 -17.29 -31.35
CA ALA A 278 -4.82 -16.08 -31.73
C ALA A 278 -6.32 -16.35 -31.74
N GLU A 279 -6.76 -17.49 -32.25
CA GLU A 279 -8.16 -17.89 -32.36
C GLU A 279 -8.80 -18.03 -30.97
N ALA A 280 -8.17 -18.77 -30.06
CA ALA A 280 -8.67 -18.95 -28.69
C ALA A 280 -8.69 -17.63 -27.91
N ALA A 281 -7.71 -16.74 -28.16
CA ALA A 281 -7.67 -15.42 -27.55
C ALA A 281 -8.86 -14.57 -28.00
N GLU A 282 -9.21 -14.61 -29.28
CA GLU A 282 -10.32 -13.85 -29.85
C GLU A 282 -11.67 -14.35 -29.32
N GLU A 283 -11.87 -15.66 -29.29
CA GLU A 283 -13.09 -16.25 -28.72
C GLU A 283 -13.25 -15.90 -27.22
N ILE A 284 -12.17 -15.97 -26.44
CA ILE A 284 -12.22 -15.60 -25.02
C ILE A 284 -12.52 -14.11 -24.84
N LEU A 285 -11.92 -13.22 -25.64
CA LEU A 285 -12.20 -11.78 -25.59
C LEU A 285 -13.67 -11.50 -25.92
N GLN A 286 -14.23 -12.11 -26.97
CA GLN A 286 -15.64 -11.96 -27.31
C GLN A 286 -16.57 -12.35 -26.13
N LEU A 287 -16.26 -13.46 -25.43
CA LEU A 287 -17.02 -13.86 -24.25
C LEU A 287 -16.90 -12.85 -23.08
N LEU A 288 -15.69 -12.30 -22.87
CA LEU A 288 -15.44 -11.36 -21.78
C LEU A 288 -16.01 -9.97 -22.06
N GLU A 289 -16.07 -9.54 -23.31
CA GLU A 289 -16.57 -8.23 -23.74
C GLU A 289 -18.08 -8.23 -23.97
N SER A 290 -18.69 -9.38 -24.28
CA SER A 290 -20.13 -9.47 -24.42
C SER A 290 -20.81 -9.06 -23.11
N GLU A 291 -21.65 -8.01 -23.14
CA GLU A 291 -22.55 -7.71 -22.03
C GLU A 291 -23.44 -8.93 -21.80
N GLY A 292 -23.43 -9.47 -20.59
CA GLY A 292 -24.33 -10.55 -20.21
C GLY A 292 -25.75 -10.12 -20.57
N ASP A 293 -26.44 -10.97 -21.35
CA ASP A 293 -27.77 -10.72 -21.89
C ASP A 293 -28.71 -10.19 -20.80
N LYS A 294 -28.98 -8.88 -20.80
CA LYS A 294 -29.97 -8.21 -19.91
C LYS A 294 -31.41 -8.62 -20.28
N ARG A 295 -31.62 -9.67 -21.05
CA ARG A 295 -32.90 -10.22 -21.41
C ARG A 295 -33.21 -11.49 -20.65
N GLY A 296 -33.73 -11.31 -19.44
CA GLY A 296 -34.26 -12.44 -18.69
C GLY A 296 -34.86 -12.06 -17.36
N ASN A 297 -35.72 -11.06 -17.29
CA ASN A 297 -36.85 -11.07 -16.35
C ASN A 297 -37.86 -9.96 -16.64
N SER A 298 -38.65 -10.13 -17.69
CA SER A 298 -39.99 -9.58 -17.76
C SER A 298 -41.04 -10.72 -17.66
N GLY A 299 -40.82 -11.61 -16.68
CA GLY A 299 -41.78 -12.63 -16.26
C GLY A 299 -42.55 -12.09 -15.05
N GLY A 300 -43.75 -11.55 -15.30
CA GLY A 300 -44.66 -11.07 -14.27
C GLY A 300 -44.95 -12.18 -13.23
N ALA A 301 -44.90 -11.81 -11.96
CA ALA A 301 -45.37 -12.65 -10.86
C ALA A 301 -46.89 -12.96 -11.08
N PRO A 302 -47.34 -14.20 -10.86
CA PRO A 302 -48.74 -14.51 -10.87
C PRO A 302 -49.44 -13.83 -9.67
N PRO A 303 -50.70 -13.37 -9.84
CA PRO A 303 -51.44 -12.72 -8.75
C PRO A 303 -51.71 -13.69 -7.63
N ILE A 304 -51.46 -13.24 -6.38
CA ILE A 304 -51.81 -13.93 -5.14
C ILE A 304 -53.35 -13.95 -5.04
N PRO A 305 -54.02 -15.11 -4.84
CA PRO A 305 -55.43 -15.14 -4.54
C PRO A 305 -55.68 -14.55 -3.14
N GLY A 306 -56.52 -13.53 -3.07
CA GLY A 306 -57.02 -12.93 -1.83
C GLY A 306 -58.00 -13.83 -1.11
N PRO A 307 -58.33 -13.49 0.19
CA PRO A 307 -58.94 -14.35 1.19
C PRO A 307 -60.33 -14.82 0.84
#